data_9bcd1773c84f173135439749f87c34df
#
_entry.id   9bcd1773c84f173135439749f87c34df
#
_cell.length_a   1.000
_cell.length_b   1.000
_cell.length_c   1.000
_cell.angle_alpha   90.00
_cell.angle_beta   90.00
_cell.angle_gamma   90.00
#
_symmetry.space_group_name_H-M   'P 1'
#
loop_
_entity.id
_entity.type
_entity.pdbx_description
1 polymer ?
#
loop_
_entity_poly.entity_id
_entity_poly.type
_entity_poly.pdbx_seq_one_letter_code
_entity_poly.pdbx_strand_id
1 'polypeptide(L)'
;MKFISVAFRSACGRARLIAICVMANLVTAIPAVAQSGAQTTEAVPPASVVLEDDDAVLTPAEPDFVVVNLPTTLRLPRFKSNFRLTHRFAGNLRNGTLSQQAGNLFGIDQGAIIGFEYRLAVAKHVQAAFYRTSFDKTIQLYGKYDAVQQRRSMPVSISPLVSIDGTDNFQEKYAPAAGIAISRQVGSRLAGYVVPVWVHNTAASLDVIAHDHDGAHTESSVATHVHRDTTYVGLGGRMRLGVSSYVAADIAVRVQGYAPDRSGYGVSIEKRVGAHMFSLTFTNTFATTFAQLARGGAANSLFLGFNLGRKFF
;
A
#
# COMPACT_ATOMS: atom_id res chain seq x y z
N MET A 1 12.88 42.72 28.03
CA MET A 1 11.48 42.85 27.59
C MET A 1 11.46 43.18 26.12
N LYS A 2 11.16 42.21 25.24
CA LYS A 2 10.55 42.39 23.93
C LYS A 2 10.22 41.01 23.39
N PHE A 3 8.93 40.78 23.23
CA PHE A 3 8.31 39.56 22.69
C PHE A 3 8.68 39.40 21.22
N ILE A 4 9.12 38.20 20.81
CA ILE A 4 9.09 37.77 19.42
C ILE A 4 8.08 36.63 19.34
N SER A 5 6.88 36.98 18.89
CA SER A 5 5.84 36.06 18.46
C SER A 5 6.16 35.70 17.01
N VAL A 6 6.57 34.46 16.75
CA VAL A 6 6.69 33.96 15.38
C VAL A 6 5.49 33.08 15.07
N ALA A 7 4.72 33.53 14.10
CA ALA A 7 3.53 32.90 13.60
C ALA A 7 3.86 31.58 12.87
N PHE A 8 3.48 30.45 13.46
CA PHE A 8 3.51 29.14 12.83
C PHE A 8 2.07 28.70 12.46
N ARG A 9 1.49 29.39 11.47
CA ARG A 9 0.19 29.00 10.88
C ARG A 9 0.25 29.23 9.37
N SER A 10 0.53 28.20 8.57
CA SER A 10 0.07 28.18 7.16
C SER A 10 0.41 26.94 6.33
N ALA A 11 1.13 25.94 6.80
CA ALA A 11 1.50 24.80 5.94
C ALA A 11 0.45 23.67 5.91
N CYS A 12 -0.44 23.58 6.90
CA CYS A 12 -1.38 22.47 7.02
C CYS A 12 -2.65 22.63 6.15
N GLY A 13 -3.02 23.87 5.79
CA GLY A 13 -4.25 24.13 5.03
C GLY A 13 -4.18 23.78 3.53
N ARG A 14 -3.01 23.90 2.92
CA ARG A 14 -2.86 23.67 1.47
C ARG A 14 -2.81 22.19 1.07
N ALA A 15 -2.26 21.34 1.92
CA ALA A 15 -2.24 19.90 1.66
C ALA A 15 -3.65 19.26 1.71
N ARG A 16 -4.55 19.79 2.55
CA ARG A 16 -5.94 19.32 2.66
C ARG A 16 -6.76 19.60 1.40
N LEU A 17 -6.55 20.72 0.74
CA LEU A 17 -7.27 21.10 -0.48
C LEU A 17 -6.84 20.25 -1.70
N ILE A 18 -5.55 19.91 -1.81
CA ILE A 18 -5.03 19.12 -2.93
C ILE A 18 -5.58 17.67 -2.88
N ALA A 19 -5.66 17.08 -1.70
CA ALA A 19 -6.23 15.73 -1.56
C ALA A 19 -7.71 15.68 -1.95
N ILE A 20 -8.50 16.70 -1.63
CA ILE A 20 -9.93 16.79 -1.96
C ILE A 20 -10.11 17.03 -3.47
N CYS A 21 -9.28 17.85 -4.11
CA CYS A 21 -9.36 18.11 -5.55
C CYS A 21 -9.01 16.87 -6.40
N VAL A 22 -8.06 16.02 -5.97
CA VAL A 22 -7.73 14.78 -6.68
C VAL A 22 -8.90 13.78 -6.60
N MET A 23 -9.61 13.74 -5.47
CA MET A 23 -10.79 12.87 -5.31
C MET A 23 -11.95 13.29 -6.24
N ALA A 24 -12.20 14.59 -6.39
CA ALA A 24 -13.28 15.11 -7.24
C ALA A 24 -13.06 14.82 -8.74
N ASN A 25 -11.81 14.87 -9.21
CA ASN A 25 -11.49 14.64 -10.62
C ASN A 25 -11.49 13.16 -11.04
N LEU A 26 -11.35 12.22 -10.10
CA LEU A 26 -11.45 10.78 -10.41
C LEU A 26 -12.90 10.34 -10.71
N VAL A 27 -13.90 11.09 -10.23
CA VAL A 27 -15.33 10.74 -10.34
C VAL A 27 -15.98 11.36 -11.58
N THR A 28 -15.45 12.48 -12.13
CA THR A 28 -16.15 13.30 -13.14
C THR A 28 -15.81 13.02 -14.61
N ALA A 29 -14.78 12.21 -14.93
CA ALA A 29 -14.42 11.92 -16.32
C ALA A 29 -15.21 10.72 -16.89
N ILE A 30 -16.46 10.94 -17.33
CA ILE A 30 -17.23 9.99 -18.14
C ILE A 30 -17.22 10.49 -19.59
N PRO A 31 -16.57 9.81 -20.55
CA PRO A 31 -16.81 10.10 -21.97
C PRO A 31 -18.16 9.50 -22.38
N ALA A 32 -19.08 10.33 -22.82
CA ALA A 32 -20.29 9.89 -23.51
C ALA A 32 -19.90 9.38 -24.91
N VAL A 33 -20.04 8.08 -25.15
CA VAL A 33 -19.96 7.50 -26.49
C VAL A 33 -21.37 7.26 -26.99
N ALA A 34 -21.77 7.99 -28.02
CA ALA A 34 -23.03 7.75 -28.75
C ALA A 34 -22.92 6.42 -29.52
N GLN A 35 -23.91 5.55 -29.35
CA GLN A 35 -24.03 4.32 -30.12
C GLN A 35 -25.08 4.53 -31.22
N SER A 36 -24.63 4.33 -32.47
CA SER A 36 -25.49 4.11 -33.63
C SER A 36 -25.82 2.62 -33.73
N GLY A 37 -27.11 2.29 -33.85
CA GLY A 37 -27.55 0.91 -33.86
C GLY A 37 -27.50 0.26 -35.24
N ALA A 38 -27.34 -1.05 -35.27
CA ALA A 38 -27.86 -1.95 -36.31
C ALA A 38 -28.23 -3.27 -35.63
N GLN A 39 -29.48 -3.63 -35.66
CA GLN A 39 -29.99 -4.92 -35.23
C GLN A 39 -29.79 -5.96 -36.33
N THR A 40 -29.11 -7.04 -35.99
CA THR A 40 -29.21 -8.30 -36.76
C THR A 40 -29.69 -9.39 -35.82
N THR A 41 -30.84 -9.94 -36.11
CA THR A 41 -31.48 -11.01 -35.34
C THR A 41 -30.84 -12.34 -35.77
N GLU A 42 -30.08 -12.97 -34.92
CA GLU A 42 -29.58 -14.34 -35.10
C GLU A 42 -30.05 -15.23 -33.94
N ALA A 43 -30.51 -16.44 -34.27
CA ALA A 43 -31.17 -17.37 -33.37
C ALA A 43 -30.25 -17.81 -32.22
N VAL A 44 -30.72 -17.67 -31.00
CA VAL A 44 -30.02 -18.03 -29.75
C VAL A 44 -30.13 -19.55 -29.52
N PRO A 45 -29.01 -20.32 -29.44
CA PRO A 45 -29.03 -21.68 -28.86
C PRO A 45 -29.35 -21.60 -27.36
N PRO A 46 -29.92 -22.65 -26.74
CA PRO A 46 -30.28 -22.61 -25.33
C PRO A 46 -29.00 -22.41 -24.49
N ALA A 47 -29.03 -21.36 -23.70
CA ALA A 47 -27.95 -21.01 -22.77
C ALA A 47 -27.71 -22.16 -21.78
N SER A 48 -26.61 -22.91 -21.97
CA SER A 48 -26.00 -23.60 -20.85
C SER A 48 -25.62 -22.51 -19.84
N VAL A 49 -26.22 -22.55 -18.67
CA VAL A 49 -25.82 -21.74 -17.51
C VAL A 49 -24.43 -22.24 -17.10
N VAL A 50 -23.42 -21.78 -17.79
CA VAL A 50 -22.07 -21.77 -17.27
C VAL A 50 -22.14 -20.78 -16.10
N LEU A 51 -22.08 -21.28 -14.89
CA LEU A 51 -21.73 -20.47 -13.73
C LEU A 51 -20.32 -19.94 -14.02
N GLU A 52 -20.24 -18.81 -14.74
CA GLU A 52 -19.00 -18.09 -14.91
C GLU A 52 -18.50 -17.76 -13.51
N ASP A 53 -17.40 -18.41 -13.12
CA ASP A 53 -16.63 -18.06 -11.96
C ASP A 53 -16.00 -16.68 -12.26
N ASP A 54 -16.82 -15.62 -12.14
CA ASP A 54 -16.46 -14.21 -12.39
C ASP A 54 -15.21 -13.78 -11.57
N ASP A 55 -14.79 -14.62 -10.61
CA ASP A 55 -13.64 -14.39 -9.73
C ASP A 55 -12.30 -14.81 -10.35
N ALA A 56 -12.29 -15.51 -11.50
CA ALA A 56 -11.06 -16.06 -12.08
C ALA A 56 -10.29 -15.09 -13.01
N VAL A 57 -10.92 -14.01 -13.45
CA VAL A 57 -10.32 -13.09 -14.43
C VAL A 57 -9.43 -12.06 -13.75
N LEU A 58 -8.11 -12.23 -13.86
CA LEU A 58 -7.15 -11.18 -13.55
C LEU A 58 -7.31 -10.05 -14.55
N THR A 59 -7.76 -8.88 -14.09
CA THR A 59 -7.86 -7.73 -14.97
C THR A 59 -6.47 -7.30 -15.43
N PRO A 60 -6.28 -7.02 -16.74
CA PRO A 60 -4.95 -6.71 -17.27
C PRO A 60 -4.26 -5.53 -16.60
N ALA A 61 -5.02 -4.54 -16.10
CA ALA A 61 -4.48 -3.34 -15.46
C ALA A 61 -4.20 -3.51 -13.96
N GLU A 62 -4.80 -4.52 -13.30
CA GLU A 62 -4.64 -4.79 -11.86
C GLU A 62 -4.16 -6.24 -11.64
N PRO A 63 -2.88 -6.54 -11.92
CA PRO A 63 -2.37 -7.90 -11.89
C PRO A 63 -2.01 -8.40 -10.48
N ASP A 64 -2.02 -7.56 -9.44
CA ASP A 64 -1.54 -7.90 -8.11
C ASP A 64 -2.40 -7.29 -6.99
N PHE A 65 -2.33 -7.90 -5.79
CA PHE A 65 -3.08 -7.51 -4.60
C PHE A 65 -2.53 -6.27 -3.91
N VAL A 66 -1.37 -5.77 -4.34
CA VAL A 66 -0.69 -4.61 -3.75
C VAL A 66 -0.11 -3.74 -4.86
N VAL A 67 -0.21 -2.41 -4.71
CA VAL A 67 0.54 -1.41 -5.48
C VAL A 67 1.69 -0.96 -4.60
N VAL A 68 2.88 -1.29 -4.91
CA VAL A 68 4.09 -1.13 -4.09
C VAL A 68 3.88 -1.53 -2.62
N ASN A 69 3.15 -0.73 -1.83
CA ASN A 69 2.83 -0.97 -0.42
C ASN A 69 1.31 -0.92 -0.10
N LEU A 70 0.49 -0.32 -0.97
CA LEU A 70 -0.95 -0.15 -0.73
C LEU A 70 -1.77 -1.34 -1.23
N PRO A 71 -2.82 -1.78 -0.51
CA PRO A 71 -3.71 -2.84 -0.98
C PRO A 71 -4.52 -2.41 -2.20
N THR A 72 -4.78 -3.36 -3.10
CA THR A 72 -5.68 -3.19 -4.24
C THR A 72 -7.07 -3.77 -3.95
N THR A 73 -8.01 -3.55 -4.86
CA THR A 73 -9.35 -4.16 -4.82
C THR A 73 -9.40 -5.51 -5.55
N LEU A 74 -8.24 -6.04 -5.99
CA LEU A 74 -8.20 -7.30 -6.70
C LEU A 74 -8.83 -8.42 -5.86
N ARG A 75 -9.73 -9.16 -6.46
CA ARG A 75 -10.39 -10.30 -5.86
C ARG A 75 -9.50 -11.54 -5.91
N LEU A 76 -9.62 -12.36 -4.90
CA LEU A 76 -9.03 -13.68 -4.87
C LEU A 76 -10.17 -14.71 -4.96
N PRO A 77 -10.16 -15.63 -5.94
CA PRO A 77 -11.19 -16.65 -6.06
C PRO A 77 -11.28 -17.51 -4.79
N ARG A 78 -12.50 -17.98 -4.48
CA ARG A 78 -12.77 -18.73 -3.25
C ARG A 78 -11.80 -19.91 -3.09
N PHE A 79 -11.22 -20.04 -1.88
CA PHE A 79 -10.24 -21.07 -1.51
C PHE A 79 -8.92 -21.03 -2.29
N LYS A 80 -8.70 -19.98 -3.07
CA LYS A 80 -7.41 -19.72 -3.68
C LYS A 80 -6.55 -18.89 -2.73
N SER A 81 -5.25 -18.93 -2.97
CA SER A 81 -4.30 -18.24 -2.10
C SER A 81 -3.25 -17.47 -2.89
N ASN A 82 -2.58 -16.56 -2.20
CA ASN A 82 -1.44 -15.82 -2.71
C ASN A 82 -0.37 -15.74 -1.64
N PHE A 83 0.86 -16.00 -2.02
CA PHE A 83 2.05 -15.76 -1.20
C PHE A 83 2.78 -14.56 -1.73
N ARG A 84 3.29 -13.69 -0.83
CA ARG A 84 4.14 -12.57 -1.19
C ARG A 84 5.33 -12.47 -0.24
N LEU A 85 6.51 -12.35 -0.83
CA LEU A 85 7.75 -11.97 -0.17
C LEU A 85 8.00 -10.49 -0.46
N THR A 86 8.32 -9.71 0.56
CA THR A 86 8.83 -8.35 0.44
C THR A 86 10.26 -8.30 0.96
N HIS A 87 11.10 -7.57 0.28
CA HIS A 87 12.49 -7.39 0.66
C HIS A 87 12.88 -5.93 0.47
N ARG A 88 13.46 -5.30 1.48
CA ARG A 88 13.96 -3.92 1.44
C ARG A 88 15.38 -3.93 1.94
N PHE A 89 16.33 -3.55 1.09
CA PHE A 89 17.72 -3.42 1.48
C PHE A 89 17.90 -2.20 2.38
N ALA A 90 18.74 -2.31 3.43
CA ALA A 90 18.90 -1.26 4.43
C ALA A 90 19.77 -0.09 3.95
N GLY A 91 20.51 -0.25 2.87
CA GLY A 91 21.38 0.79 2.32
C GLY A 91 20.60 1.95 1.71
N ASN A 92 20.89 3.17 2.17
CA ASN A 92 20.29 4.37 1.61
C ASN A 92 21.00 4.78 0.31
N LEU A 93 20.31 4.70 -0.83
CA LEU A 93 20.82 5.05 -2.16
C LEU A 93 21.18 6.52 -2.33
N ARG A 94 20.76 7.39 -1.42
CA ARG A 94 21.10 8.82 -1.45
C ARG A 94 22.39 9.17 -0.71
N ASN A 95 23.00 8.20 -0.02
CA ASN A 95 24.24 8.41 0.71
C ASN A 95 25.44 8.17 -0.20
N GLY A 96 26.34 9.14 -0.28
CA GLY A 96 27.58 9.01 -1.02
C GLY A 96 27.47 9.18 -2.53
N THR A 97 28.55 8.83 -3.24
CA THR A 97 28.67 8.93 -4.70
C THR A 97 28.17 7.66 -5.38
N LEU A 98 27.91 7.73 -6.69
CA LEU A 98 27.53 6.56 -7.48
C LEU A 98 28.56 5.41 -7.40
N SER A 99 29.85 5.73 -7.35
CA SER A 99 30.91 4.73 -7.19
C SER A 99 30.85 4.02 -5.85
N GLN A 100 30.57 4.77 -4.77
CA GLN A 100 30.39 4.19 -3.43
C GLN A 100 29.13 3.32 -3.37
N GLN A 101 28.04 3.75 -4.02
CA GLN A 101 26.84 2.93 -4.12
C GLN A 101 27.07 1.64 -4.91
N ALA A 102 27.81 1.71 -6.02
CA ALA A 102 28.17 0.53 -6.78
C ALA A 102 29.07 -0.43 -5.98
N GLY A 103 30.02 0.13 -5.20
CA GLY A 103 30.88 -0.66 -4.30
C GLY A 103 30.10 -1.40 -3.20
N ASN A 104 28.97 -0.83 -2.74
CA ASN A 104 28.08 -1.44 -1.74
C ASN A 104 26.90 -2.18 -2.40
N LEU A 105 27.00 -2.52 -3.69
CA LEU A 105 25.93 -3.15 -4.48
C LEU A 105 24.56 -2.48 -4.28
N PHE A 106 24.55 -1.13 -4.33
CA PHE A 106 23.31 -0.33 -4.15
C PHE A 106 22.57 -0.63 -2.83
N GLY A 107 23.33 -0.83 -1.75
CA GLY A 107 22.81 -1.05 -0.40
C GLY A 107 22.45 -2.50 -0.07
N ILE A 108 22.70 -3.45 -0.96
CA ILE A 108 22.45 -4.89 -0.74
C ILE A 108 23.27 -5.40 0.44
N ASP A 109 24.53 -4.98 0.59
CA ASP A 109 25.44 -5.47 1.62
C ASP A 109 25.15 -4.92 3.04
N GLN A 110 24.23 -3.97 3.17
CA GLN A 110 23.91 -3.33 4.47
C GLN A 110 22.75 -4.01 5.22
N GLY A 111 22.43 -5.25 4.84
CA GLY A 111 21.34 -6.00 5.44
C GLY A 111 19.97 -5.70 4.80
N ALA A 112 18.94 -6.36 5.31
CA ALA A 112 17.62 -6.28 4.72
C ALA A 112 16.48 -6.45 5.73
N ILE A 113 15.38 -5.79 5.43
CA ILE A 113 14.08 -5.99 6.05
C ILE A 113 13.27 -6.92 5.15
N ILE A 114 12.87 -8.06 5.69
CA ILE A 114 12.15 -9.10 4.97
C ILE A 114 10.75 -9.25 5.55
N GLY A 115 9.76 -9.49 4.69
CA GLY A 115 8.40 -9.79 5.10
C GLY A 115 7.77 -10.87 4.22
N PHE A 116 6.88 -11.66 4.81
CA PHE A 116 6.07 -12.65 4.09
C PHE A 116 4.60 -12.41 4.36
N GLU A 117 3.80 -12.51 3.33
CA GLU A 117 2.36 -12.50 3.39
C GLU A 117 1.82 -13.83 2.84
N TYR A 118 0.89 -14.40 3.56
CA TYR A 118 0.03 -15.44 3.02
C TYR A 118 -1.42 -14.97 3.08
N ARG A 119 -2.06 -14.93 1.92
CA ARG A 119 -3.44 -14.47 1.73
C ARG A 119 -4.28 -15.62 1.24
N LEU A 120 -5.48 -15.76 1.80
CA LEU A 120 -6.45 -16.80 1.47
C LEU A 120 -7.83 -16.17 1.28
N ALA A 121 -8.56 -16.57 0.24
CA ALA A 121 -9.99 -16.29 0.12
C ALA A 121 -10.77 -17.33 0.94
N VAL A 122 -11.14 -16.94 2.16
CA VAL A 122 -11.83 -17.83 3.13
C VAL A 122 -13.30 -18.05 2.76
N ALA A 123 -13.91 -17.11 2.05
CA ALA A 123 -15.26 -17.20 1.52
C ALA A 123 -15.37 -16.38 0.22
N LYS A 124 -16.51 -16.46 -0.45
CA LYS A 124 -16.79 -15.59 -1.61
C LYS A 124 -16.67 -14.13 -1.18
N HIS A 125 -15.84 -13.35 -1.88
CA HIS A 125 -15.57 -11.93 -1.60
C HIS A 125 -14.87 -11.62 -0.26
N VAL A 126 -14.46 -12.63 0.53
CA VAL A 126 -13.76 -12.42 1.80
C VAL A 126 -12.34 -12.96 1.72
N GLN A 127 -11.38 -12.09 1.94
CA GLN A 127 -9.96 -12.43 1.99
C GLN A 127 -9.43 -12.20 3.40
N ALA A 128 -8.62 -13.14 3.87
CA ALA A 128 -7.84 -13.01 5.08
C ALA A 128 -6.35 -13.13 4.74
N ALA A 129 -5.50 -12.39 5.42
CA ALA A 129 -4.07 -12.49 5.24
C ALA A 129 -3.35 -12.43 6.59
N PHE A 130 -2.27 -13.18 6.67
CA PHE A 130 -1.26 -13.13 7.68
C PHE A 130 0.01 -12.54 7.06
N TYR A 131 0.57 -11.51 7.66
CA TYR A 131 1.81 -10.90 7.25
C TYR A 131 2.78 -10.84 8.43
N ARG A 132 4.03 -11.18 8.20
CA ARG A 132 5.11 -11.04 9.19
C ARG A 132 6.31 -10.37 8.54
N THR A 133 6.84 -9.32 9.17
CA THR A 133 8.06 -8.64 8.74
C THR A 133 9.11 -8.62 9.85
N SER A 134 10.39 -8.60 9.46
CA SER A 134 11.49 -8.40 10.41
C SER A 134 11.55 -6.96 10.96
N PHE A 135 10.87 -6.00 10.31
CA PHE A 135 10.76 -4.63 10.81
C PHE A 135 9.91 -4.61 12.09
N ASP A 136 10.52 -4.29 13.23
CA ASP A 136 9.95 -4.37 14.58
C ASP A 136 9.38 -5.77 14.89
N LYS A 137 9.83 -6.83 14.21
CA LYS A 137 9.24 -8.18 14.27
C LYS A 137 7.71 -8.15 14.21
N THR A 138 7.16 -7.25 13.37
CA THR A 138 5.72 -7.00 13.30
C THR A 138 4.99 -8.15 12.64
N ILE A 139 3.87 -8.55 13.25
CA ILE A 139 2.85 -9.42 12.66
C ILE A 139 1.60 -8.58 12.41
N GLN A 140 1.01 -8.71 11.22
CA GLN A 140 -0.27 -8.12 10.86
C GLN A 140 -1.26 -9.24 10.50
N LEU A 141 -2.43 -9.20 11.13
CA LEU A 141 -3.61 -9.91 10.69
C LEU A 141 -4.51 -8.95 9.91
N TYR A 142 -4.95 -9.36 8.74
CA TYR A 142 -5.63 -8.49 7.79
C TYR A 142 -6.85 -9.19 7.20
N GLY A 143 -7.98 -8.47 7.14
CA GLY A 143 -9.21 -8.88 6.50
C GLY A 143 -9.66 -7.87 5.44
N LYS A 144 -10.14 -8.35 4.31
CA LYS A 144 -10.71 -7.53 3.23
C LYS A 144 -12.00 -8.15 2.71
N TYR A 145 -13.03 -7.31 2.50
CA TYR A 145 -14.27 -7.70 1.86
C TYR A 145 -14.41 -6.99 0.52
N ASP A 146 -14.56 -7.74 -0.57
CA ASP A 146 -14.69 -7.22 -1.93
C ASP A 146 -16.15 -6.84 -2.22
N ALA A 147 -16.57 -5.69 -1.67
CA ALA A 147 -17.98 -5.26 -1.64
C ALA A 147 -18.52 -4.91 -3.02
N VAL A 148 -17.76 -4.12 -3.79
CA VAL A 148 -18.18 -3.62 -5.10
C VAL A 148 -17.08 -3.85 -6.12
N GLN A 149 -17.43 -4.31 -7.31
CA GLN A 149 -16.53 -4.44 -8.44
C GLN A 149 -16.90 -3.47 -9.55
N GLN A 150 -15.90 -2.89 -10.18
CA GLN A 150 -16.10 -2.00 -11.33
C GLN A 150 -16.78 -2.75 -12.47
N ARG A 151 -17.84 -2.15 -12.98
CA ARG A 151 -18.64 -2.60 -14.13
C ARG A 151 -19.08 -1.38 -14.93
N ARG A 152 -19.83 -1.58 -16.04
CA ARG A 152 -20.38 -0.44 -16.81
C ARG A 152 -21.28 0.48 -15.96
N SER A 153 -22.07 -0.10 -15.06
CA SER A 153 -22.97 0.62 -14.15
C SER A 153 -22.31 1.13 -12.87
N MET A 154 -21.09 0.67 -12.56
CA MET A 154 -20.36 1.05 -11.36
C MET A 154 -18.93 1.40 -11.75
N PRO A 155 -18.53 2.68 -11.69
CA PRO A 155 -17.25 3.14 -12.25
C PRO A 155 -16.03 2.80 -11.40
N VAL A 156 -16.20 2.27 -10.19
CA VAL A 156 -15.12 1.95 -9.24
C VAL A 156 -15.34 0.60 -8.59
N SER A 157 -14.24 -0.01 -8.11
CA SER A 157 -14.28 -1.13 -7.18
C SER A 157 -14.05 -0.61 -5.76
N ILE A 158 -14.69 -1.24 -4.76
CA ILE A 158 -14.62 -0.83 -3.35
C ILE A 158 -14.45 -2.07 -2.48
N SER A 159 -13.44 -2.05 -1.63
CA SER A 159 -13.15 -3.14 -0.69
C SER A 159 -12.84 -2.58 0.70
N PRO A 160 -13.78 -2.62 1.66
CA PRO A 160 -13.48 -2.38 3.08
C PRO A 160 -12.41 -3.34 3.60
N LEU A 161 -11.60 -2.85 4.51
CA LEU A 161 -10.52 -3.61 5.11
C LEU A 161 -10.36 -3.29 6.60
N VAL A 162 -9.90 -4.29 7.34
CA VAL A 162 -9.54 -4.18 8.74
C VAL A 162 -8.22 -4.90 8.98
N SER A 163 -7.43 -4.44 9.93
CA SER A 163 -6.23 -5.15 10.37
C SER A 163 -5.93 -4.89 11.84
N ILE A 164 -5.04 -5.71 12.36
CA ILE A 164 -4.37 -5.45 13.62
C ILE A 164 -2.89 -5.81 13.45
N ASP A 165 -2.03 -4.87 13.78
CA ASP A 165 -0.60 -5.05 13.84
C ASP A 165 -0.19 -5.28 15.30
N GLY A 166 0.81 -6.12 15.55
CA GLY A 166 1.48 -6.26 16.85
C GLY A 166 2.98 -6.39 16.63
N THR A 167 3.77 -5.67 17.41
CA THR A 167 5.24 -5.74 17.36
C THR A 167 5.77 -6.88 18.22
N ASP A 168 7.07 -7.16 18.16
CA ASP A 168 7.77 -8.25 18.85
C ASP A 168 7.03 -9.60 18.76
N ASN A 169 6.74 -10.04 17.54
CA ASN A 169 6.01 -11.27 17.25
C ASN A 169 4.58 -11.29 17.85
N PHE A 170 3.88 -10.17 17.76
CA PHE A 170 2.52 -9.99 18.26
C PHE A 170 2.39 -10.02 19.79
N GLN A 171 3.43 -9.57 20.50
CA GLN A 171 3.43 -9.52 21.97
C GLN A 171 3.22 -8.10 22.50
N GLU A 172 3.54 -7.07 21.69
CA GLU A 172 3.50 -5.68 22.13
C GLU A 172 2.85 -4.74 21.10
N LYS A 173 2.49 -3.54 21.56
CA LYS A 173 2.17 -2.36 20.72
C LYS A 173 1.13 -2.64 19.65
N TYR A 174 -0.03 -3.12 20.08
CA TYR A 174 -1.14 -3.41 19.17
C TYR A 174 -1.68 -2.14 18.51
N ALA A 175 -1.80 -2.18 17.20
CA ALA A 175 -2.31 -1.08 16.38
C ALA A 175 -3.41 -1.58 15.44
N PRO A 176 -4.66 -1.61 15.89
CA PRO A 176 -5.81 -1.87 15.03
C PRO A 176 -5.96 -0.79 13.96
N ALA A 177 -6.41 -1.20 12.77
CA ALA A 177 -6.68 -0.28 11.68
C ALA A 177 -7.95 -0.66 10.91
N ALA A 178 -8.61 0.34 10.36
CA ALA A 178 -9.74 0.19 9.47
C ALA A 178 -9.59 1.13 8.27
N GLY A 179 -10.01 0.67 7.10
CA GLY A 179 -9.90 1.48 5.89
C GLY A 179 -10.75 0.95 4.74
N ILE A 180 -10.60 1.58 3.60
CA ILE A 180 -11.33 1.22 2.38
C ILE A 180 -10.34 1.32 1.21
N ALA A 181 -10.16 0.24 0.46
CA ALA A 181 -9.50 0.31 -0.83
C ALA A 181 -10.53 0.64 -1.91
N ILE A 182 -10.25 1.67 -2.69
CA ILE A 182 -11.04 2.10 -3.83
C ILE A 182 -10.13 2.06 -5.05
N SER A 183 -10.55 1.42 -6.13
CA SER A 183 -9.81 1.45 -7.38
C SER A 183 -10.69 1.79 -8.58
N ARG A 184 -10.04 2.34 -9.60
CA ARG A 184 -10.63 2.53 -10.92
C ARG A 184 -9.64 2.12 -11.99
N GLN A 185 -10.09 1.25 -12.87
CA GLN A 185 -9.34 0.90 -14.06
C GLN A 185 -9.83 1.73 -15.24
N VAL A 186 -8.91 2.25 -16.03
CA VAL A 186 -9.16 3.00 -17.26
C VAL A 186 -8.58 2.21 -18.44
N GLY A 187 -9.47 1.60 -19.21
CA GLY A 187 -9.10 0.65 -20.23
C GLY A 187 -8.33 -0.55 -19.66
N SER A 188 -7.48 -1.17 -20.47
CA SER A 188 -6.66 -2.33 -20.10
C SER A 188 -5.26 -1.96 -19.59
N ARG A 189 -4.96 -0.65 -19.45
CA ARG A 189 -3.59 -0.17 -19.21
C ARG A 189 -3.39 0.57 -17.90
N LEU A 190 -4.41 1.25 -17.37
CA LEU A 190 -4.26 2.12 -16.21
C LEU A 190 -5.17 1.65 -15.07
N ALA A 191 -4.64 1.68 -13.86
CA ALA A 191 -5.41 1.52 -12.63
C ALA A 191 -4.96 2.59 -11.62
N GLY A 192 -5.93 3.27 -11.02
CA GLY A 192 -5.71 4.24 -9.94
C GLY A 192 -6.33 3.73 -8.65
N TYR A 193 -5.72 4.10 -7.51
CA TYR A 193 -6.08 3.61 -6.18
C TYR A 193 -6.15 4.75 -5.19
N VAL A 194 -7.17 4.71 -4.34
CA VAL A 194 -7.31 5.60 -3.18
C VAL A 194 -7.65 4.73 -1.97
N VAL A 195 -6.84 4.85 -0.92
CA VAL A 195 -6.93 3.96 0.24
C VAL A 195 -6.89 4.80 1.52
N PRO A 196 -8.03 5.40 1.97
CA PRO A 196 -8.12 5.99 3.29
C PRO A 196 -8.04 4.90 4.36
N VAL A 197 -7.17 5.12 5.35
CA VAL A 197 -6.98 4.21 6.49
C VAL A 197 -6.83 5.03 7.78
N TRP A 198 -7.57 4.62 8.79
CA TRP A 198 -7.39 5.05 10.16
C TRP A 198 -6.65 3.95 10.93
N VAL A 199 -5.66 4.33 11.71
CA VAL A 199 -4.84 3.44 12.54
C VAL A 199 -4.87 3.94 13.97
N HIS A 200 -5.33 3.09 14.87
CA HIS A 200 -5.27 3.36 16.29
C HIS A 200 -3.86 3.14 16.84
N ASN A 201 -3.45 3.97 17.78
CA ASN A 201 -2.23 3.78 18.57
C ASN A 201 -0.92 3.74 17.72
N THR A 202 -0.82 4.52 16.66
CA THR A 202 0.33 4.55 15.76
C THR A 202 1.64 4.91 16.47
N ALA A 203 1.60 5.81 17.47
CA ALA A 203 2.78 6.29 18.19
C ALA A 203 3.33 5.29 19.22
N ALA A 204 2.50 4.37 19.73
CA ALA A 204 2.93 3.39 20.74
C ALA A 204 4.05 2.44 20.24
N SER A 205 4.26 2.37 18.94
CA SER A 205 5.32 1.57 18.33
C SER A 205 6.66 2.31 18.17
N LEU A 206 6.79 3.52 18.66
CA LEU A 206 7.96 4.38 18.53
C LEU A 206 8.69 4.55 19.87
N ASP A 207 9.01 3.47 20.57
CA ASP A 207 10.12 3.54 21.51
C ASP A 207 11.38 3.70 20.68
N VAL A 208 11.81 4.94 20.51
CA VAL A 208 13.12 5.27 19.99
C VAL A 208 14.11 4.72 21.02
N ILE A 209 14.78 3.63 20.69
CA ILE A 209 16.02 3.29 21.35
C ILE A 209 16.99 4.37 20.89
N ALA A 210 17.06 5.47 21.61
CA ALA A 210 18.18 6.37 21.57
C ALA A 210 19.36 5.57 22.16
N HIS A 211 20.12 4.93 21.31
CA HIS A 211 21.44 4.47 21.67
C HIS A 211 22.32 5.71 21.83
N ASP A 212 22.31 6.24 23.03
CA ASP A 212 23.28 7.23 23.45
C ASP A 212 24.63 6.50 23.62
N HIS A 213 25.58 6.76 22.73
CA HIS A 213 26.92 6.19 22.76
C HIS A 213 27.82 6.92 23.74
N ASP A 214 27.34 7.86 24.52
CA ASP A 214 28.13 8.57 25.53
C ASP A 214 27.61 8.21 26.93
N GLY A 215 28.44 7.46 27.64
CA GLY A 215 28.20 6.96 29.00
C GLY A 215 28.06 8.05 30.08
N ALA A 216 26.99 8.80 30.05
CA ALA A 216 26.58 9.65 31.16
C ALA A 216 25.24 9.13 31.70
N HIS A 217 25.26 8.65 32.93
CA HIS A 217 24.11 8.30 33.74
C HIS A 217 23.22 9.54 33.89
N THR A 218 22.15 9.63 33.15
CA THR A 218 21.11 10.63 33.36
C THR A 218 19.74 9.95 33.40
N GLU A 219 19.04 10.29 34.44
CA GLU A 219 17.75 9.83 34.93
C GLU A 219 16.74 9.39 33.89
N SER A 220 16.10 8.27 34.19
CA SER A 220 14.97 7.66 33.53
C SER A 220 13.88 8.70 33.22
N SER A 221 13.87 9.22 32.00
CA SER A 221 12.70 9.92 31.51
C SER A 221 11.59 8.89 31.34
N VAL A 222 10.60 8.96 32.21
CA VAL A 222 9.34 8.23 32.09
C VAL A 222 8.79 8.52 30.71
N ALA A 223 8.92 7.57 29.79
CA ALA A 223 8.32 7.66 28.47
C ALA A 223 6.80 7.71 28.66
N THR A 224 6.23 8.91 28.58
CA THR A 224 4.79 9.07 28.57
C THR A 224 4.28 8.42 27.30
N HIS A 225 3.64 7.27 27.41
CA HIS A 225 3.02 6.58 26.28
C HIS A 225 1.91 7.46 25.71
N VAL A 226 2.24 8.30 24.75
CA VAL A 226 1.26 9.12 24.07
C VAL A 226 0.62 8.25 22.99
N HIS A 227 -0.52 7.65 23.30
CA HIS A 227 -1.36 7.00 22.31
C HIS A 227 -1.84 8.05 21.30
N ARG A 228 -1.45 7.93 20.04
CA ARG A 228 -1.90 8.83 18.98
C ARG A 228 -2.41 8.02 17.82
N ASP A 229 -3.64 8.30 17.45
CA ASP A 229 -4.23 7.77 16.23
C ASP A 229 -3.69 8.53 15.01
N THR A 230 -3.66 7.85 13.88
CA THR A 230 -3.26 8.46 12.61
C THR A 230 -4.24 8.08 11.52
N THR A 231 -4.63 9.06 10.73
CA THR A 231 -5.35 8.83 9.49
C THR A 231 -4.45 9.21 8.32
N TYR A 232 -4.32 8.30 7.36
CA TYR A 232 -3.65 8.59 6.11
C TYR A 232 -4.54 8.25 4.91
N VAL A 233 -4.25 8.88 3.78
CA VAL A 233 -4.84 8.54 2.48
C VAL A 233 -3.73 8.01 1.60
N GLY A 234 -3.79 6.72 1.30
CA GLY A 234 -2.95 6.10 0.30
C GLY A 234 -3.42 6.50 -1.10
N LEU A 235 -2.52 7.00 -1.93
CA LEU A 235 -2.76 7.25 -3.35
C LEU A 235 -1.81 6.39 -4.15
N GLY A 236 -2.31 5.65 -5.12
CA GLY A 236 -1.50 4.76 -5.94
C GLY A 236 -1.92 4.75 -7.40
N GLY A 237 -1.00 4.34 -8.24
CA GLY A 237 -1.26 4.15 -9.66
C GLY A 237 -0.42 3.02 -10.23
N ARG A 238 -0.99 2.32 -11.22
CA ARG A 238 -0.28 1.30 -11.99
C ARG A 238 -0.57 1.51 -13.46
N MET A 239 0.49 1.46 -14.28
CA MET A 239 0.42 1.55 -15.72
C MET A 239 1.02 0.30 -16.36
N ARG A 240 0.26 -0.36 -17.22
CA ARG A 240 0.72 -1.48 -18.03
C ARG A 240 1.46 -0.96 -19.26
N LEU A 241 2.76 -1.26 -19.37
CA LEU A 241 3.62 -0.86 -20.47
C LEU A 241 3.61 -1.87 -21.62
N GLY A 242 3.47 -3.14 -21.31
CA GLY A 242 3.46 -4.23 -22.27
C GLY A 242 2.55 -5.37 -21.83
N VAL A 243 2.66 -6.53 -22.48
CA VAL A 243 1.81 -7.70 -22.18
C VAL A 243 1.91 -8.12 -20.71
N SER A 244 3.10 -8.01 -20.12
CA SER A 244 3.38 -8.50 -18.76
C SER A 244 4.26 -7.55 -17.94
N SER A 245 4.49 -6.31 -18.40
CA SER A 245 5.36 -5.33 -17.75
C SER A 245 4.54 -4.13 -17.31
N TYR A 246 4.85 -3.61 -16.10
CA TYR A 246 4.12 -2.52 -15.47
C TYR A 246 5.09 -1.56 -14.79
N VAL A 247 4.62 -0.33 -14.57
CA VAL A 247 5.19 0.63 -13.63
C VAL A 247 4.10 0.97 -12.64
N ALA A 248 4.46 1.04 -11.37
CA ALA A 248 3.54 1.42 -10.31
C ALA A 248 4.20 2.41 -9.35
N ALA A 249 3.37 3.23 -8.71
CA ALA A 249 3.80 4.16 -7.67
C ALA A 249 2.71 4.30 -6.63
N ASP A 250 3.11 4.55 -5.39
CA ASP A 250 2.22 4.89 -4.30
C ASP A 250 2.80 5.94 -3.34
N ILE A 251 1.93 6.56 -2.57
CA ILE A 251 2.25 7.46 -1.47
C ILE A 251 1.17 7.36 -0.40
N ALA A 252 1.57 7.29 0.87
CA ALA A 252 0.67 7.32 2.02
C ALA A 252 0.72 8.70 2.67
N VAL A 253 -0.22 9.58 2.32
CA VAL A 253 -0.28 10.97 2.81
C VAL A 253 -1.02 11.00 4.15
N ARG A 254 -0.33 11.33 5.24
CA ARG A 254 -0.95 11.49 6.55
C ARG A 254 -1.76 12.79 6.59
N VAL A 255 -3.04 12.66 6.93
CA VAL A 255 -3.98 13.79 6.96
C VAL A 255 -4.35 14.23 8.37
N GLN A 256 -4.19 13.34 9.36
CA GLN A 256 -4.48 13.64 10.76
C GLN A 256 -3.66 12.74 11.69
N GLY A 257 -3.33 13.24 12.88
CA GLY A 257 -2.71 12.49 13.95
C GLY A 257 -1.20 12.57 13.98
N TYR A 258 -0.55 11.48 14.39
CA TYR A 258 0.89 11.41 14.51
C TYR A 258 1.59 11.49 13.14
N ALA A 259 2.46 12.46 12.96
CA ALA A 259 3.15 12.70 11.70
C ALA A 259 4.60 13.18 11.93
N PRO A 260 5.49 12.29 12.43
CA PRO A 260 6.84 12.69 12.85
C PRO A 260 7.76 13.06 11.70
N ASP A 261 7.59 12.45 10.55
CA ASP A 261 8.47 12.59 9.40
C ASP A 261 7.67 12.78 8.10
N ARG A 262 8.18 12.40 6.96
CA ARG A 262 7.54 12.57 5.65
C ARG A 262 6.59 11.42 5.35
N SER A 263 5.71 11.64 4.39
CA SER A 263 4.88 10.58 3.82
C SER A 263 5.74 9.46 3.24
N GLY A 264 5.36 8.21 3.50
CA GLY A 264 5.96 7.05 2.85
C GLY A 264 5.53 7.01 1.38
N TYR A 265 6.48 6.79 0.48
CA TYR A 265 6.21 6.60 -0.95
C TYR A 265 7.05 5.46 -1.53
N GLY A 266 6.60 4.96 -2.65
CA GLY A 266 7.34 3.96 -3.41
C GLY A 266 7.04 4.03 -4.90
N VAL A 267 8.01 3.56 -5.70
CA VAL A 267 7.88 3.35 -7.14
C VAL A 267 8.38 1.95 -7.46
N SER A 268 7.76 1.27 -8.40
CA SER A 268 8.19 -0.06 -8.82
C SER A 268 8.15 -0.25 -10.33
N ILE A 269 9.06 -1.09 -10.81
CA ILE A 269 9.01 -1.71 -12.13
C ILE A 269 8.61 -3.16 -11.90
N GLU A 270 7.57 -3.61 -12.58
CA GLU A 270 6.94 -4.88 -12.30
C GLU A 270 6.89 -5.78 -13.55
N LYS A 271 7.04 -7.08 -13.33
CA LYS A 271 6.95 -8.10 -14.36
C LYS A 271 6.11 -9.27 -13.90
N ARG A 272 5.05 -9.58 -14.67
CA ARG A 272 4.24 -10.78 -14.45
C ARG A 272 4.76 -11.93 -15.34
N VAL A 273 4.98 -13.08 -14.73
CA VAL A 273 5.36 -14.32 -15.43
C VAL A 273 4.45 -15.45 -14.93
N GLY A 274 3.45 -15.79 -15.72
CA GLY A 274 2.41 -16.74 -15.31
C GLY A 274 1.69 -16.26 -14.03
N ALA A 275 1.69 -17.07 -12.99
CA ALA A 275 1.12 -16.77 -11.69
C ALA A 275 2.06 -15.94 -10.77
N HIS A 276 3.28 -15.66 -11.20
CA HIS A 276 4.25 -14.88 -10.42
C HIS A 276 4.20 -13.40 -10.79
N MET A 277 4.44 -12.56 -9.77
CA MET A 277 4.64 -11.12 -9.91
C MET A 277 5.99 -10.75 -9.30
N PHE A 278 6.87 -10.19 -10.10
CA PHE A 278 8.17 -9.65 -9.68
C PHE A 278 8.10 -8.14 -9.70
N SER A 279 8.58 -7.48 -8.66
CA SER A 279 8.64 -6.02 -8.60
C SER A 279 10.00 -5.59 -8.07
N LEU A 280 10.70 -4.74 -8.81
CA LEU A 280 11.84 -3.99 -8.30
C LEU A 280 11.31 -2.67 -7.75
N THR A 281 11.60 -2.35 -6.49
CA THR A 281 11.00 -1.22 -5.79
C THR A 281 12.05 -0.22 -5.31
N PHE A 282 11.70 1.06 -5.37
CA PHE A 282 12.44 2.18 -4.78
C PHE A 282 11.49 2.91 -3.83
N THR A 283 11.83 2.99 -2.56
CA THR A 283 10.95 3.55 -1.52
C THR A 283 11.74 4.31 -0.46
N ASN A 284 11.11 5.28 0.18
CA ASN A 284 11.70 5.97 1.32
C ASN A 284 11.34 5.34 2.67
N THR A 285 10.76 4.14 2.66
CA THR A 285 10.29 3.48 3.89
C THR A 285 10.48 1.97 3.83
N PHE A 286 10.70 1.35 4.99
CA PHE A 286 10.62 -0.11 5.16
C PHE A 286 9.19 -0.59 5.47
N ALA A 287 8.27 0.34 5.64
CA ALA A 287 6.89 0.06 6.00
C ALA A 287 6.18 -0.78 4.94
N THR A 288 5.48 -1.81 5.41
CA THR A 288 4.71 -2.74 4.58
C THR A 288 3.35 -3.10 5.20
N THR A 289 3.11 -2.70 6.46
CA THR A 289 1.83 -2.87 7.15
C THR A 289 1.12 -1.51 7.31
N PHE A 290 -0.18 -1.50 7.64
CA PHE A 290 -0.93 -0.26 7.75
C PHE A 290 -0.43 0.63 8.89
N ALA A 291 -0.10 0.05 10.05
CA ALA A 291 0.45 0.81 11.16
C ALA A 291 1.84 1.37 10.84
N GLN A 292 2.68 0.61 10.13
CA GLN A 292 3.97 1.09 9.69
C GLN A 292 3.86 2.21 8.66
N LEU A 293 2.93 2.11 7.68
CA LEU A 293 2.67 3.17 6.69
C LEU A 293 2.14 4.45 7.34
N ALA A 294 1.34 4.32 8.39
CA ALA A 294 0.86 5.46 9.17
C ALA A 294 1.99 6.25 9.85
N ARG A 295 3.11 5.62 10.16
CA ARG A 295 4.31 6.29 10.68
C ARG A 295 5.05 7.11 9.62
N GLY A 296 4.87 6.76 8.34
CA GLY A 296 5.46 7.45 7.19
C GLY A 296 6.77 6.88 6.72
N GLY A 297 7.59 7.73 6.11
CA GLY A 297 8.88 7.38 5.55
C GLY A 297 9.97 8.37 5.92
N ALA A 298 11.21 7.94 5.85
CA ALA A 298 12.37 8.72 6.22
C ALA A 298 12.63 9.86 5.23
N ALA A 299 12.91 11.07 5.74
CA ALA A 299 13.36 12.19 4.94
C ALA A 299 14.71 11.87 4.27
N ASN A 300 14.87 12.31 3.03
CA ASN A 300 16.13 12.16 2.29
C ASN A 300 16.69 10.72 2.17
N SER A 301 15.83 9.72 2.33
CA SER A 301 16.19 8.32 2.16
C SER A 301 15.53 7.73 0.91
N LEU A 302 16.24 6.79 0.29
CA LEU A 302 15.73 5.97 -0.80
C LEU A 302 16.35 4.59 -0.68
N PHE A 303 15.53 3.57 -0.60
CA PHE A 303 15.94 2.19 -0.42
C PHE A 303 15.56 1.37 -1.64
N LEU A 304 16.46 0.50 -2.06
CA LEU A 304 16.19 -0.53 -3.04
C LEU A 304 15.44 -1.69 -2.37
N GLY A 305 14.57 -2.33 -3.10
CA GLY A 305 13.89 -3.53 -2.64
C GLY A 305 13.29 -4.31 -3.79
N PHE A 306 12.69 -5.45 -3.46
CA PHE A 306 11.89 -6.20 -4.41
C PHE A 306 10.70 -6.86 -3.72
N ASN A 307 9.67 -7.15 -4.49
CA ASN A 307 8.57 -8.02 -4.08
C ASN A 307 8.49 -9.19 -5.03
N LEU A 308 8.17 -10.36 -4.48
CA LEU A 308 7.87 -11.56 -5.23
C LEU A 308 6.51 -12.08 -4.77
N GLY A 309 5.54 -12.09 -5.66
CA GLY A 309 4.21 -12.65 -5.45
C GLY A 309 4.02 -13.95 -6.22
N ARG A 310 3.27 -14.90 -5.66
CA ARG A 310 2.80 -16.09 -6.36
C ARG A 310 1.34 -16.38 -6.01
N LYS A 311 0.52 -16.48 -7.02
CA LYS A 311 -0.88 -16.89 -6.93
C LYS A 311 -0.99 -18.39 -7.09
N PHE A 312 -1.83 -19.00 -6.25
CA PHE A 312 -2.14 -20.43 -6.29
C PHE A 312 -3.62 -20.57 -6.67
N PHE A 313 -3.84 -20.70 -7.96
CA PHE A 313 -5.18 -20.82 -8.56
C PHE A 313 -5.39 -22.22 -9.14
#